data_599b07cc3890d34af9cadf0f5b321f82
#
_entry.id   599b07cc3890d34af9cadf0f5b321f82
#
_cell.length_a   1.000
_cell.length_b   1.000
_cell.length_c   1.000
_cell.angle_alpha   90.00
_cell.angle_beta   90.00
_cell.angle_gamma   90.00
#
_symmetry.space_group_name_H-M   'P 1'
#
loop_
_entity.id
_entity.type
_entity.pdbx_description
1 polymer ?
#
loop_
_entity_poly.entity_id
_entity_poly.type
_entity_poly.pdbx_seq_one_letter_code
_entity_poly.pdbx_strand_id
1 'polypeptide(L)'
;MKTKVKNVKGITLIALVITIIVLLILAGVTIATLTGDNGILTKANEAKTITNEKDEEEQIEIGYTEYLMADQTGEKVNFEVSEAAVTGKEGDWIIRFNKTGKEYYFDGETITKVTWKQEEDTITNIETKQTLKVGDYVDYDPTLEAN
;
A
#
# COMPACT_ATOMS: atom_id res chain seq x y z
N MET A 1 -1.82 1.10 78.93
CA MET A 1 -1.37 1.74 77.68
C MET A 1 -2.23 1.20 76.51
N LYS A 2 -3.10 2.03 75.95
CA LYS A 2 -3.87 1.64 74.77
C LYS A 2 -3.05 1.97 73.55
N THR A 3 -2.49 0.99 72.89
CA THR A 3 -1.84 1.12 71.58
C THR A 3 -2.88 1.40 70.52
N LYS A 4 -2.87 2.61 70.00
CA LYS A 4 -3.68 3.02 68.89
C LYS A 4 -3.18 2.25 67.65
N VAL A 5 -3.91 1.20 67.20
CA VAL A 5 -3.68 0.55 65.94
C VAL A 5 -4.08 1.55 64.86
N LYS A 6 -3.09 2.20 64.26
CA LYS A 6 -3.30 3.07 63.10
C LYS A 6 -3.92 2.24 61.98
N ASN A 7 -5.01 2.73 61.41
CA ASN A 7 -5.71 2.13 60.26
C ASN A 7 -4.77 2.07 59.01
N VAL A 8 -3.99 1.02 58.93
CA VAL A 8 -3.08 0.76 57.79
C VAL A 8 -3.90 0.40 56.55
N LYS A 9 -5.15 -0.05 56.74
CA LYS A 9 -6.04 -0.46 55.66
C LYS A 9 -6.46 0.68 54.70
N GLY A 10 -6.59 1.91 55.18
CA GLY A 10 -6.97 3.07 54.37
C GLY A 10 -5.85 3.54 53.42
N ILE A 11 -4.59 3.43 53.90
CA ILE A 11 -3.41 3.84 53.09
C ILE A 11 -3.16 2.86 51.95
N THR A 12 -3.36 1.55 52.15
CA THR A 12 -3.20 0.54 51.12
C THR A 12 -4.28 0.62 50.04
N LEU A 13 -5.52 1.00 50.39
CA LEU A 13 -6.61 1.17 49.43
C LEU A 13 -6.37 2.39 48.53
N ILE A 14 -5.93 3.51 49.12
CA ILE A 14 -5.56 4.71 48.37
C ILE A 14 -4.38 4.42 47.44
N ALA A 15 -3.36 3.73 47.90
CA ALA A 15 -2.21 3.35 47.12
C ALA A 15 -2.63 2.43 45.94
N LEU A 16 -3.53 1.49 46.16
CA LEU A 16 -4.08 0.62 45.14
C LEU A 16 -4.81 1.42 44.05
N VAL A 17 -5.69 2.35 44.44
CA VAL A 17 -6.43 3.19 43.48
C VAL A 17 -5.49 4.07 42.66
N ILE A 18 -4.50 4.70 43.29
CA ILE A 18 -3.53 5.54 42.59
C ILE A 18 -2.71 4.70 41.59
N THR A 19 -2.26 3.49 41.96
CA THR A 19 -1.53 2.62 41.04
C THR A 19 -2.37 2.21 39.84
N ILE A 20 -3.65 1.90 40.02
CA ILE A 20 -4.54 1.57 38.90
C ILE A 20 -4.71 2.77 37.96
N ILE A 21 -4.93 3.97 38.50
CA ILE A 21 -5.07 5.20 37.71
C ILE A 21 -3.80 5.46 36.91
N VAL A 22 -2.62 5.36 37.53
CA VAL A 22 -1.34 5.56 36.85
C VAL A 22 -1.13 4.53 35.74
N LEU A 23 -1.45 3.26 35.99
CA LEU A 23 -1.36 2.19 34.96
C LEU A 23 -2.29 2.43 33.83
N LEU A 24 -3.52 2.90 34.05
CA LEU A 24 -4.47 3.24 32.99
C LEU A 24 -3.99 4.41 32.12
N ILE A 25 -3.41 5.45 32.73
CA ILE A 25 -2.84 6.59 32.03
C ILE A 25 -1.65 6.13 31.17
N LEU A 26 -0.72 5.36 31.73
CA LEU A 26 0.43 4.84 31.00
C LEU A 26 0.02 3.92 29.85
N ALA A 27 -0.95 3.03 30.08
CA ALA A 27 -1.49 2.17 29.04
C ALA A 27 -2.13 2.98 27.88
N GLY A 28 -2.93 4.00 28.24
CA GLY A 28 -3.57 4.87 27.25
C GLY A 28 -2.58 5.64 26.37
N VAL A 29 -1.54 6.21 26.96
CA VAL A 29 -0.48 6.91 26.22
C VAL A 29 0.28 5.95 25.30
N THR A 30 0.60 4.75 25.78
CA THR A 30 1.35 3.76 24.99
C THR A 30 0.55 3.32 23.73
N ILE A 31 -0.74 3.09 23.88
CA ILE A 31 -1.61 2.72 22.75
C ILE A 31 -1.69 3.88 21.74
N ALA A 32 -1.91 5.11 22.22
CA ALA A 32 -2.02 6.29 21.35
C ALA A 32 -0.74 6.54 20.53
N THR A 33 0.44 6.31 21.09
CA THR A 33 1.72 6.47 20.38
C THR A 33 2.00 5.35 19.37
N LEU A 34 1.41 4.18 19.56
CA LEU A 34 1.59 3.05 18.64
C LEU A 34 0.63 3.09 17.46
N THR A 35 -0.62 3.51 17.68
CA THR A 35 -1.73 3.36 16.70
C THR A 35 -2.33 4.68 16.21
N GLY A 36 -1.92 5.83 16.75
CA GLY A 36 -2.36 7.15 16.27
C GLY A 36 -1.87 7.46 14.85
N ASP A 37 -2.43 8.50 14.22
CA ASP A 37 -2.07 8.94 12.86
C ASP A 37 -0.56 9.20 12.68
N ASN A 38 0.12 9.59 13.76
CA ASN A 38 1.57 9.71 13.83
C ASN A 38 2.25 8.52 14.54
N GLY A 39 1.53 7.43 14.75
CA GLY A 39 2.02 6.25 15.45
C GLY A 39 3.15 5.54 14.70
N ILE A 40 4.02 4.87 15.46
CA ILE A 40 5.16 4.13 14.89
C ILE A 40 4.68 3.06 13.90
N LEU A 41 3.57 2.39 14.21
CA LEU A 41 2.98 1.36 13.35
C LEU A 41 2.44 1.93 12.04
N THR A 42 1.79 3.09 12.09
CA THR A 42 1.29 3.79 10.91
C THR A 42 2.44 4.19 9.99
N LYS A 43 3.48 4.82 10.55
CA LYS A 43 4.69 5.20 9.78
C LYS A 43 5.46 4.00 9.23
N ALA A 44 5.50 2.89 9.96
CA ALA A 44 6.12 1.66 9.47
C ALA A 44 5.35 1.06 8.27
N ASN A 45 4.02 1.11 8.31
CA ASN A 45 3.19 0.65 7.18
C ASN A 45 3.31 1.59 5.97
N GLU A 46 3.35 2.90 6.18
CA GLU A 46 3.60 3.88 5.12
C GLU A 46 4.97 3.66 4.47
N ALA A 47 6.04 3.51 5.27
CA ALA A 47 7.38 3.23 4.77
C ALA A 47 7.43 1.93 3.96
N LYS A 48 6.76 0.88 4.43
CA LYS A 48 6.66 -0.40 3.70
C LYS A 48 5.94 -0.22 2.36
N THR A 49 4.87 0.58 2.33
CA THR A 49 4.14 0.86 1.09
C THR A 49 5.01 1.61 0.09
N ILE A 50 5.73 2.65 0.53
CA ILE A 50 6.65 3.42 -0.31
C ILE A 50 7.79 2.54 -0.83
N THR A 51 8.34 1.66 0.01
CA THR A 51 9.40 0.73 -0.41
C THR A 51 8.90 -0.23 -1.48
N ASN A 52 7.73 -0.83 -1.29
CA ASN A 52 7.14 -1.72 -2.28
C ASN A 52 6.85 -0.99 -3.61
N GLU A 53 6.38 0.26 -3.57
CA GLU A 53 6.15 1.05 -4.79
C GLU A 53 7.45 1.31 -5.55
N LYS A 54 8.52 1.64 -4.85
CA LYS A 54 9.84 1.84 -5.48
C LYS A 54 10.42 0.54 -6.05
N ASP A 55 10.24 -0.57 -5.35
CA ASP A 55 10.67 -1.89 -5.85
C ASP A 55 9.88 -2.27 -7.11
N GLU A 56 8.59 -1.95 -7.17
CA GLU A 56 7.73 -2.17 -8.35
C GLU A 56 8.15 -1.28 -9.53
N GLU A 57 8.42 0.01 -9.30
CA GLU A 57 8.95 0.93 -10.31
C GLU A 57 10.29 0.45 -10.86
N GLU A 58 11.22 0.02 -9.99
CA GLU A 58 12.53 -0.52 -10.41
C GLU A 58 12.37 -1.79 -11.28
N GLN A 59 11.42 -2.67 -10.96
CA GLN A 59 11.15 -3.85 -11.77
C GLN A 59 10.63 -3.49 -13.18
N ILE A 60 9.83 -2.43 -13.31
CA ILE A 60 9.37 -1.90 -14.59
C ILE A 60 10.58 -1.40 -15.41
N GLU A 61 11.46 -0.62 -14.80
CA GLU A 61 12.66 -0.09 -15.48
C GLU A 61 13.61 -1.21 -15.93
N ILE A 62 13.81 -2.24 -15.09
CA ILE A 62 14.61 -3.41 -15.44
C ILE A 62 14.01 -4.14 -16.62
N GLY A 63 12.72 -4.48 -16.56
CA GLY A 63 12.03 -5.17 -17.65
C GLY A 63 12.05 -4.38 -18.96
N TYR A 64 11.93 -3.06 -18.89
CA TYR A 64 12.02 -2.21 -20.08
C TYR A 64 13.45 -2.16 -20.64
N THR A 65 14.45 -2.15 -19.78
CA THR A 65 15.84 -2.22 -20.23
C THR A 65 16.13 -3.53 -20.96
N GLU A 66 15.64 -4.66 -20.45
CA GLU A 66 15.74 -5.96 -21.11
C GLU A 66 15.02 -5.99 -22.47
N TYR A 67 13.81 -5.42 -22.52
CA TYR A 67 13.04 -5.26 -23.76
C TYR A 67 13.82 -4.47 -24.82
N LEU A 68 14.41 -3.31 -24.45
CA LEU A 68 15.20 -2.49 -25.38
C LEU A 68 16.48 -3.20 -25.84
N MET A 69 17.13 -3.97 -24.97
CA MET A 69 18.33 -4.74 -25.34
C MET A 69 17.99 -5.84 -26.36
N ALA A 70 16.89 -6.53 -26.18
CA ALA A 70 16.44 -7.55 -27.09
C ALA A 70 16.03 -6.95 -28.46
N ASP A 71 15.35 -5.82 -28.48
CA ASP A 71 15.00 -5.11 -29.70
C ASP A 71 16.25 -4.67 -30.50
N GLN A 72 17.30 -4.21 -29.84
CA GLN A 72 18.58 -3.88 -30.47
C GLN A 72 19.30 -5.08 -31.11
N THR A 73 19.05 -6.29 -30.60
CA THR A 73 19.60 -7.52 -31.19
C THR A 73 18.76 -8.05 -32.35
N GLY A 74 17.60 -7.43 -32.63
CA GLY A 74 16.66 -7.84 -33.66
C GLY A 74 15.74 -8.99 -33.23
N GLU A 75 15.73 -9.32 -31.96
CA GLU A 75 14.82 -10.28 -31.35
C GLU A 75 13.47 -9.61 -31.06
N LYS A 76 12.39 -10.14 -31.64
CA LYS A 76 11.05 -9.68 -31.29
C LYS A 76 10.64 -10.31 -29.96
N VAL A 77 10.72 -9.54 -28.89
CA VAL A 77 10.26 -9.93 -27.56
C VAL A 77 9.11 -9.02 -27.13
N ASN A 78 8.26 -9.55 -26.29
CA ASN A 78 7.24 -8.74 -25.62
C ASN A 78 7.88 -8.03 -24.44
N PHE A 79 7.36 -6.86 -24.08
CA PHE A 79 7.72 -6.22 -22.84
C PHE A 79 7.13 -7.01 -21.67
N GLU A 80 8.00 -7.51 -20.79
CA GLU A 80 7.63 -8.29 -19.63
C GLU A 80 8.21 -7.66 -18.36
N VAL A 81 7.47 -7.74 -17.26
CA VAL A 81 7.88 -7.29 -15.94
C VAL A 81 7.75 -8.44 -14.96
N SER A 82 8.77 -8.65 -14.13
CA SER A 82 8.76 -9.72 -13.14
C SER A 82 7.57 -9.58 -12.17
N GLU A 83 6.89 -10.69 -11.89
CA GLU A 83 5.73 -10.76 -10.97
C GLU A 83 4.56 -9.83 -11.33
N ALA A 84 4.48 -9.36 -12.58
CA ALA A 84 3.42 -8.49 -13.06
C ALA A 84 2.84 -8.97 -14.39
N ALA A 85 1.59 -8.61 -14.63
CA ALA A 85 0.95 -8.73 -15.94
C ALA A 85 1.12 -7.41 -16.69
N VAL A 86 1.63 -7.50 -17.92
CA VAL A 86 1.79 -6.35 -18.81
C VAL A 86 0.76 -6.44 -19.93
N THR A 87 0.02 -5.37 -20.16
CA THR A 87 -0.99 -5.25 -21.20
C THR A 87 -0.82 -3.95 -21.96
N GLY A 88 -1.40 -3.87 -23.15
CA GLY A 88 -1.28 -2.69 -24.01
C GLY A 88 -0.32 -2.90 -25.17
N LYS A 89 0.24 -1.82 -25.66
CA LYS A 89 1.14 -1.78 -26.81
C LYS A 89 2.32 -0.87 -26.54
N GLU A 90 3.30 -0.88 -27.42
CA GLU A 90 4.48 -0.03 -27.31
C GLU A 90 4.11 1.45 -27.12
N GLY A 91 4.64 2.03 -26.05
CA GLY A 91 4.36 3.39 -25.59
C GLY A 91 3.02 3.59 -24.87
N ASP A 92 2.29 2.51 -24.57
CA ASP A 92 0.98 2.58 -23.91
C ASP A 92 0.73 1.28 -23.13
N TRP A 93 1.52 1.03 -22.11
CA TRP A 93 1.45 -0.18 -21.30
C TRP A 93 0.76 0.05 -19.97
N ILE A 94 -0.05 -0.92 -19.56
CA ILE A 94 -0.56 -1.05 -18.18
C ILE A 94 0.10 -2.26 -17.55
N ILE A 95 0.72 -2.05 -16.41
CA ILE A 95 1.47 -3.05 -15.67
C ILE A 95 0.77 -3.26 -14.33
N ARG A 96 0.30 -4.48 -14.08
CA ARG A 96 -0.38 -4.84 -12.83
C ARG A 96 0.43 -5.87 -12.05
N PHE A 97 0.88 -5.51 -10.87
CA PHE A 97 1.61 -6.41 -9.99
C PHE A 97 0.70 -7.43 -9.31
N ASN A 98 1.05 -8.71 -9.42
CA ASN A 98 0.23 -9.81 -8.90
C ASN A 98 0.13 -9.81 -7.37
N LYS A 99 1.19 -9.40 -6.69
CA LYS A 99 1.29 -9.41 -5.23
C LYS A 99 0.54 -8.28 -4.55
N THR A 100 0.63 -7.08 -5.09
CA THR A 100 0.05 -5.87 -4.49
C THR A 100 -1.28 -5.48 -5.14
N GLY A 101 -1.54 -5.94 -6.36
CA GLY A 101 -2.67 -5.54 -7.18
C GLY A 101 -2.58 -4.10 -7.69
N LYS A 102 -1.45 -3.42 -7.48
CA LYS A 102 -1.24 -2.07 -7.97
C LYS A 102 -1.02 -2.06 -9.47
N GLU A 103 -1.50 -1.00 -10.08
CA GLU A 103 -1.39 -0.78 -11.52
C GLU A 103 -0.56 0.48 -11.80
N TYR A 104 0.26 0.39 -12.83
CA TYR A 104 1.09 1.48 -13.32
C TYR A 104 0.89 1.64 -14.82
N TYR A 105 0.77 2.88 -15.26
CA TYR A 105 0.85 3.25 -16.66
C TYR A 105 2.30 3.58 -17.01
N PHE A 106 2.77 3.08 -18.13
CA PHE A 106 4.12 3.32 -18.62
C PHE A 106 4.12 3.64 -20.11
N ASP A 107 4.67 4.77 -20.49
CA ASP A 107 4.75 5.24 -21.90
C ASP A 107 6.13 5.00 -22.55
N GLY A 108 7.04 4.35 -21.85
CA GLY A 108 8.44 4.15 -22.27
C GLY A 108 9.42 5.14 -21.65
N GLU A 109 8.95 6.19 -21.00
CA GLU A 109 9.77 7.19 -20.31
C GLU A 109 9.31 7.42 -18.87
N THR A 110 8.00 7.46 -18.64
CA THR A 110 7.40 7.86 -17.36
C THR A 110 6.53 6.74 -16.80
N ILE A 111 6.78 6.39 -15.55
CA ILE A 111 5.94 5.47 -14.79
C ILE A 111 4.94 6.29 -13.98
N THR A 112 3.65 6.05 -14.17
CA THR A 112 2.57 6.74 -13.47
C THR A 112 1.70 5.71 -12.75
N LYS A 113 1.55 5.86 -11.44
CA LYS A 113 0.64 5.02 -10.65
C LYS A 113 -0.80 5.25 -11.07
N VAL A 114 -1.52 4.18 -11.34
CA VAL A 114 -2.92 4.23 -11.74
C VAL A 114 -3.82 4.12 -10.51
N THR A 115 -4.66 5.13 -10.32
CA THR A 115 -5.69 5.11 -9.28
C THR A 115 -7.05 5.27 -9.95
N TRP A 116 -7.89 4.27 -9.78
CA TRP A 116 -9.24 4.25 -10.37
C TRP A 116 -10.26 4.80 -9.39
N LYS A 117 -11.03 5.80 -9.83
CA LYS A 117 -12.19 6.33 -9.11
C LYS A 117 -13.45 5.88 -9.82
N GLN A 118 -14.32 5.17 -9.11
CA GLN A 118 -15.60 4.74 -9.64
C GLN A 118 -16.66 5.82 -9.38
N GLU A 119 -17.35 6.28 -10.43
CA GLU A 119 -18.51 7.17 -10.38
C GLU A 119 -19.65 6.53 -11.17
N GLU A 120 -20.76 6.25 -10.50
CA GLU A 120 -21.97 5.59 -11.07
C GLU A 120 -21.68 4.55 -12.17
N ASP A 121 -21.53 4.98 -13.43
CA ASP A 121 -21.31 4.11 -14.60
C ASP A 121 -19.90 4.24 -15.22
N THR A 122 -19.00 4.94 -14.54
CA THR A 122 -17.66 5.20 -15.10
C THR A 122 -16.57 4.97 -14.05
N ILE A 123 -15.42 4.53 -14.52
CA ILE A 123 -14.18 4.43 -13.74
C ILE A 123 -13.18 5.38 -14.36
N THR A 124 -12.66 6.31 -13.57
CA THR A 124 -11.70 7.30 -14.04
C THR A 124 -10.35 7.12 -13.34
N ASN A 125 -9.30 7.05 -14.14
CA ASN A 125 -7.94 7.14 -13.64
C ASN A 125 -7.68 8.60 -13.20
N ILE A 126 -7.32 8.80 -11.95
CA ILE A 126 -7.15 10.14 -11.36
C ILE A 126 -5.94 10.87 -11.95
N GLU A 127 -4.88 10.14 -12.26
CA GLU A 127 -3.63 10.68 -12.78
C GLU A 127 -3.73 10.99 -14.29
N THR A 128 -4.13 10.01 -15.09
CA THR A 128 -4.17 10.14 -16.56
C THR A 128 -5.45 10.77 -17.09
N LYS A 129 -6.49 10.93 -16.24
CA LYS A 129 -7.84 11.39 -16.63
C LYS A 129 -8.55 10.47 -17.64
N GLN A 130 -8.04 9.28 -17.88
CA GLN A 130 -8.68 8.29 -18.70
C GLN A 130 -9.96 7.79 -18.02
N THR A 131 -11.07 7.82 -18.73
CA THR A 131 -12.37 7.37 -18.23
C THR A 131 -12.83 6.16 -19.02
N LEU A 132 -13.18 5.09 -18.32
CA LEU A 132 -13.76 3.86 -18.87
C LEU A 132 -15.20 3.74 -18.37
N LYS A 133 -16.13 3.36 -19.26
CA LYS A 133 -17.49 3.00 -18.85
C LYS A 133 -17.47 1.61 -18.20
N VAL A 134 -18.41 1.35 -17.31
CA VAL A 134 -18.52 0.06 -16.60
C VAL A 134 -18.60 -1.12 -17.60
N GLY A 135 -19.25 -0.94 -18.74
CA GLY A 135 -19.31 -1.94 -19.81
C GLY A 135 -17.97 -2.19 -20.50
N ASP A 136 -17.16 -1.15 -20.69
CA ASP A 136 -15.84 -1.27 -21.34
C ASP A 136 -14.84 -2.03 -20.45
N TYR A 137 -15.00 -1.92 -19.11
CA TYR A 137 -14.13 -2.61 -18.14
C TYR A 137 -14.46 -4.10 -17.99
N VAL A 138 -15.73 -4.48 -18.19
CA VAL A 138 -16.16 -5.89 -18.15
C VAL A 138 -15.70 -6.66 -19.39
N ASP A 139 -15.58 -5.99 -20.54
CA ASP A 139 -15.06 -6.61 -21.77
C ASP A 139 -13.54 -6.80 -21.75
N TYR A 140 -12.84 -6.14 -20.83
CA TYR A 140 -11.42 -6.32 -20.58
C TYR A 140 -11.18 -7.35 -19.48
N ASP A 141 -11.40 -8.60 -19.77
CA ASP A 141 -10.96 -9.74 -18.97
C ASP A 141 -9.62 -10.26 -19.53
N PRO A 142 -8.50 -9.99 -18.85
CA PRO A 142 -7.19 -10.46 -19.31
C PRO A 142 -7.08 -11.99 -19.34
N THR A 143 -8.05 -12.71 -18.77
CA THR A 143 -8.10 -14.18 -18.82
C THR A 143 -8.71 -14.71 -20.12
N LEU A 144 -9.40 -13.87 -20.90
CA LEU A 144 -10.03 -14.28 -22.16
C LEU A 144 -9.07 -14.26 -23.37
N GLU A 145 -7.93 -13.59 -23.26
CA GLU A 145 -6.89 -13.59 -24.32
C GLU A 145 -5.87 -14.75 -24.19
N ALA A 146 -6.03 -15.64 -23.21
CA ALA A 146 -5.12 -16.77 -22.98
C ALA A 146 -5.57 -18.09 -23.62
N ASN A 147 -6.45 -18.04 -24.68
CA ASN A 147 -6.83 -19.22 -25.48
C ASN A 147 -6.53 -19.00 -26.97
#